data_9a843aee7e245e171c87ae15739b281b
#
_entry.id   9a843aee7e245e171c87ae15739b281b
#
_cell.length_a   1.000
_cell.length_b   1.000
_cell.length_c   1.000
_cell.angle_alpha   90.00
_cell.angle_beta   90.00
_cell.angle_gamma   90.00
#
_symmetry.space_group_name_H-M   'P 1'
#
loop_
_entity.id
_entity.type
_entity.pdbx_description
1 polymer ?
#
loop_
_entity_poly.entity_id
_entity_poly.type
_entity_poly.pdbx_seq_one_letter_code
_entity_poly.pdbx_strand_id
1 'polypeptide(L)'
;MDFLQLVASRQSDRAYDMTRPVEPEKLERILEAARLAPSACNAQPWKFVVINDPELSVKVGKATAGLGMNKFAKDAPVHILVVEESMNVTSFLGAKIKDKYFPLIDIGIATAHITLAAESEGLGSCIPVSYTHLRAHETRSNL
;
A
#
# COMPACT_ATOMS: atom_id res chain seq x y z
N MET A 1 -22.34 -0.64 -8.90
CA MET A 1 -21.26 -0.84 -9.91
C MET A 1 -20.95 -2.30 -9.96
N ASP A 2 -20.97 -2.93 -11.13
CA ASP A 2 -20.51 -4.31 -11.25
C ASP A 2 -18.98 -4.38 -11.26
N PHE A 3 -18.41 -5.59 -11.18
CA PHE A 3 -16.96 -5.76 -11.05
C PHE A 3 -16.18 -5.22 -12.25
N LEU A 4 -16.67 -5.43 -13.48
CA LEU A 4 -15.98 -4.94 -14.68
C LEU A 4 -16.01 -3.41 -14.75
N GLN A 5 -17.12 -2.79 -14.37
CA GLN A 5 -17.22 -1.34 -14.26
C GLN A 5 -16.24 -0.80 -13.22
N LEU A 6 -16.11 -1.46 -12.06
CA LEU A 6 -15.17 -1.08 -11.02
C LEU A 6 -13.72 -1.13 -11.52
N VAL A 7 -13.35 -2.22 -12.18
CA VAL A 7 -12.00 -2.37 -12.74
C VAL A 7 -11.73 -1.32 -13.82
N ALA A 8 -12.73 -1.00 -14.65
CA ALA A 8 -12.59 -0.01 -15.73
C ALA A 8 -12.51 1.43 -15.20
N SER A 9 -13.22 1.77 -14.11
CA SER A 9 -13.19 3.11 -13.52
C SER A 9 -11.91 3.40 -12.75
N ARG A 10 -11.35 2.38 -12.07
CA ARG A 10 -10.14 2.54 -11.26
C ARG A 10 -8.97 3.02 -12.13
N GLN A 11 -8.41 4.14 -11.78
CA GLN A 11 -7.25 4.73 -12.45
C GLN A 11 -6.18 5.14 -11.43
N SER A 12 -5.03 5.59 -11.92
CA SER A 12 -3.97 6.17 -11.08
C SER A 12 -4.18 7.68 -10.96
N ASP A 13 -4.81 8.09 -9.86
CA ASP A 13 -5.08 9.49 -9.58
C ASP A 13 -3.84 10.19 -9.02
N ARG A 14 -3.58 11.39 -9.52
CA ARG A 14 -2.39 12.18 -9.17
C ARG A 14 -2.73 13.61 -8.74
N ALA A 15 -4.00 13.83 -8.36
CA ALA A 15 -4.48 15.08 -7.78
C ALA A 15 -5.37 14.75 -6.58
N TYR A 16 -5.00 15.26 -5.43
CA TYR A 16 -5.70 15.00 -4.16
C TYR A 16 -6.06 16.30 -3.46
N ASP A 17 -7.08 16.23 -2.63
CA ASP A 17 -7.55 17.32 -1.80
C ASP A 17 -7.30 17.00 -0.33
N MET A 18 -6.25 17.54 0.24
CA MET A 18 -5.88 17.37 1.65
C MET A 18 -6.90 17.95 2.64
N THR A 19 -7.80 18.82 2.18
CA THR A 19 -8.83 19.42 3.05
C THR A 19 -9.99 18.46 3.30
N ARG A 20 -10.05 17.36 2.57
CA ARG A 20 -11.08 16.33 2.68
C ARG A 20 -10.48 15.08 3.33
N PRO A 21 -10.70 14.89 4.64
CA PRO A 21 -10.25 13.66 5.30
C PRO A 21 -11.01 12.45 4.75
N VAL A 22 -10.35 11.29 4.80
CA VAL A 22 -10.98 10.01 4.46
C VAL A 22 -11.69 9.50 5.70
N GLU A 23 -12.94 9.11 5.55
CA GLU A 23 -13.76 8.57 6.64
C GLU A 23 -13.17 7.25 7.17
N PRO A 24 -13.05 7.08 8.51
CA PRO A 24 -12.45 5.87 9.10
C PRO A 24 -13.10 4.57 8.61
N GLU A 25 -14.40 4.54 8.45
CA GLU A 25 -15.14 3.35 8.01
C GLU A 25 -14.76 2.93 6.58
N LYS A 26 -14.41 3.88 5.71
CA LYS A 26 -13.90 3.59 4.36
C LYS A 26 -12.52 2.96 4.45
N LEU A 27 -11.64 3.51 5.30
CA LEU A 27 -10.31 2.94 5.51
C LEU A 27 -10.38 1.52 6.07
N GLU A 28 -11.27 1.25 7.01
CA GLU A 28 -11.48 -0.09 7.55
C GLU A 28 -11.91 -1.08 6.47
N ARG A 29 -12.85 -0.71 5.59
CA ARG A 29 -13.28 -1.57 4.47
C ARG A 29 -12.16 -1.81 3.45
N ILE A 30 -11.35 -0.80 3.17
CA ILE A 30 -10.20 -0.94 2.27
C ILE A 30 -9.16 -1.90 2.86
N LEU A 31 -8.87 -1.76 4.15
CA LEU A 31 -7.91 -2.64 4.84
C LEU A 31 -8.44 -4.07 4.96
N GLU A 32 -9.73 -4.24 5.19
CA GLU A 32 -10.35 -5.57 5.20
C GLU A 32 -10.26 -6.24 3.82
N ALA A 33 -10.50 -5.51 2.74
CA ALA A 33 -10.30 -6.03 1.39
C ALA A 33 -8.85 -6.46 1.15
N ALA A 34 -7.88 -5.69 1.64
CA ALA A 34 -6.46 -6.04 1.57
C ALA A 34 -6.13 -7.29 2.39
N ARG A 35 -6.69 -7.42 3.61
CA ARG A 35 -6.50 -8.56 4.51
C ARG A 35 -7.04 -9.86 3.90
N LEU A 36 -8.12 -9.79 3.14
CA LEU A 36 -8.75 -10.92 2.47
C LEU A 36 -8.04 -11.33 1.17
N ALA A 37 -6.99 -10.63 0.77
CA ALA A 37 -6.23 -10.97 -0.43
C ALA A 37 -5.59 -12.36 -0.30
N PRO A 38 -5.62 -13.20 -1.34
CA PRO A 38 -4.95 -14.49 -1.32
C PRO A 38 -3.42 -14.33 -1.32
N SER A 39 -2.73 -15.29 -0.71
CA SER A 39 -1.28 -15.36 -0.72
C SER A 39 -0.77 -16.80 -0.81
N ALA A 40 0.44 -16.99 -1.31
CA ALA A 40 1.06 -18.30 -1.41
C ALA A 40 1.13 -18.97 -0.03
N CYS A 41 0.62 -20.19 0.09
CA CYS A 41 0.52 -20.93 1.36
C CYS A 41 -0.15 -20.14 2.50
N ASN A 42 -1.01 -19.20 2.16
CA ASN A 42 -1.64 -18.27 3.12
C ASN A 42 -0.59 -17.54 4.00
N ALA A 43 0.56 -17.24 3.44
CA ALA A 43 1.69 -16.66 4.17
C ALA A 43 1.43 -15.23 4.64
N GLN A 44 0.60 -14.48 3.91
CA GLN A 44 0.25 -13.09 4.24
C GLN A 44 1.49 -12.23 4.56
N PRO A 45 2.46 -12.14 3.63
CA PRO A 45 3.77 -11.54 3.89
C PRO A 45 3.74 -10.01 3.87
N TRP A 46 2.74 -9.44 4.51
CA TRP A 46 2.51 -8.00 4.51
C TRP A 46 2.06 -7.48 5.86
N LYS A 47 2.43 -6.25 6.12
CA LYS A 47 1.86 -5.41 7.17
C LYS A 47 1.43 -4.09 6.54
N PHE A 48 0.22 -3.66 6.84
CA PHE A 48 -0.30 -2.37 6.39
C PHE A 48 -0.10 -1.33 7.48
N VAL A 49 0.59 -0.24 7.15
CA VAL A 49 0.75 0.90 8.04
C VAL A 49 -0.02 2.07 7.44
N VAL A 50 -1.08 2.48 8.12
CA VAL A 50 -1.94 3.59 7.69
C VAL A 50 -1.47 4.88 8.32
N ILE A 51 -1.25 5.89 7.49
CA ILE A 51 -0.86 7.23 7.90
C ILE A 51 -1.98 8.17 7.46
N ASN A 52 -2.76 8.63 8.43
CA ASN A 52 -3.89 9.56 8.26
C ASN A 52 -3.74 10.83 9.11
N ASP A 53 -2.62 10.99 9.81
CA ASP A 53 -2.25 12.26 10.44
C ASP A 53 -1.80 13.24 9.36
N PRO A 54 -2.36 14.47 9.28
CA PRO A 54 -2.07 15.39 8.19
C PRO A 54 -0.60 15.79 8.07
N GLU A 55 0.09 16.03 9.19
CA GLU A 55 1.50 16.42 9.16
C GLU A 55 2.40 15.26 8.73
N LEU A 56 2.13 14.07 9.25
CA LEU A 56 2.87 12.87 8.91
C LEU A 56 2.61 12.46 7.46
N SER A 57 1.37 12.60 6.96
CA SER A 57 1.01 12.33 5.57
C SER A 57 1.83 13.20 4.61
N VAL A 58 1.95 14.49 4.88
CA VAL A 58 2.81 15.40 4.09
C VAL A 58 4.28 14.96 4.11
N LYS A 59 4.80 14.56 5.26
CA LYS A 59 6.19 14.09 5.39
C LYS A 59 6.44 12.83 4.57
N VAL A 60 5.54 11.86 4.67
CA VAL A 60 5.61 10.61 3.90
C VAL A 60 5.48 10.88 2.40
N GLY A 61 4.51 11.71 1.99
CA GLY A 61 4.34 12.08 0.60
C GLY A 61 5.56 12.79 0.01
N LYS A 62 6.24 13.65 0.77
CA LYS A 62 7.52 14.26 0.36
C LYS A 62 8.63 13.23 0.24
N ALA A 63 8.70 12.27 1.17
CA ALA A 63 9.70 11.19 1.12
C ALA A 63 9.51 10.28 -0.11
N THR A 64 8.27 10.05 -0.55
CA THR A 64 7.97 9.25 -1.74
C THR A 64 8.17 10.00 -3.06
N ALA A 65 8.37 11.32 -3.02
CA ALA A 65 8.54 12.13 -4.23
C ALA A 65 9.77 11.74 -5.06
N GLY A 66 10.79 11.13 -4.43
CA GLY A 66 12.01 10.67 -5.10
C GLY A 66 12.66 11.79 -5.94
N LEU A 67 13.03 11.48 -7.17
CA LEU A 67 13.57 12.43 -8.15
C LEU A 67 12.48 13.38 -8.74
N GLY A 68 11.36 13.56 -8.05
CA GLY A 68 10.29 14.48 -8.43
C GLY A 68 9.13 13.87 -9.21
N MET A 69 9.12 12.56 -9.43
CA MET A 69 8.05 11.88 -10.16
C MET A 69 6.72 11.79 -9.38
N ASN A 70 6.78 11.71 -8.06
CA ASN A 70 5.60 11.52 -7.20
C ASN A 70 5.29 12.77 -6.34
N LYS A 71 5.52 13.97 -6.86
CA LYS A 71 5.28 15.22 -6.11
C LYS A 71 3.85 15.37 -5.61
N PHE A 72 2.89 14.77 -6.30
CA PHE A 72 1.47 14.78 -5.94
C PHE A 72 1.18 14.01 -4.63
N ALA A 73 2.06 13.07 -4.24
CA ALA A 73 1.83 12.25 -3.05
C ALA A 73 1.73 13.07 -1.75
N LYS A 74 2.43 14.22 -1.66
CA LYS A 74 2.34 15.12 -0.49
C LYS A 74 0.95 15.71 -0.26
N ASP A 75 0.10 15.69 -1.27
CA ASP A 75 -1.25 16.24 -1.23
C ASP A 75 -2.32 15.15 -0.94
N ALA A 76 -1.90 13.89 -0.78
CA ALA A 76 -2.79 12.81 -0.39
C ALA A 76 -3.08 12.86 1.12
N PRO A 77 -4.38 12.83 1.54
CA PRO A 77 -4.73 12.86 2.96
C PRO A 77 -4.35 11.59 3.72
N VAL A 78 -4.22 10.46 2.99
CA VAL A 78 -3.89 9.16 3.58
C VAL A 78 -2.82 8.45 2.75
N HIS A 79 -1.87 7.82 3.44
CA HIS A 79 -0.94 6.86 2.85
C HIS A 79 -1.11 5.50 3.51
N ILE A 80 -1.09 4.44 2.70
CA ILE A 80 -1.03 3.07 3.16
C ILE A 80 0.32 2.51 2.72
N LEU A 81 1.22 2.29 3.68
CA LEU A 81 2.49 1.64 3.42
C LEU A 81 2.29 0.13 3.52
N VAL A 82 2.66 -0.58 2.47
CA VAL A 82 2.66 -2.04 2.46
C VAL A 82 4.09 -2.49 2.76
N VAL A 83 4.30 -2.96 3.98
CA VAL A 83 5.60 -3.41 4.45
C VAL A 83 5.68 -4.92 4.26
N GLU A 84 6.73 -5.37 3.60
CA GLU A 84 7.00 -6.80 3.47
C GLU A 84 7.44 -7.36 4.82
N GLU A 85 6.79 -8.45 5.25
CA GLU A 85 7.17 -9.22 6.43
C GLU A 85 7.80 -10.56 6.01
N SER A 86 8.52 -11.17 6.94
CA SER A 86 9.16 -12.46 6.69
C SER A 86 8.14 -13.55 6.38
N MET A 87 8.44 -14.39 5.39
CA MET A 87 7.62 -15.55 5.05
C MET A 87 7.58 -16.56 6.22
N ASN A 88 6.46 -17.26 6.34
CA ASN A 88 6.40 -18.43 7.24
C ASN A 88 7.33 -19.56 6.72
N VAL A 89 7.69 -20.51 7.61
CA VAL A 89 8.63 -21.60 7.32
C VAL A 89 8.23 -22.40 6.09
N THR A 90 6.94 -22.66 5.90
CA THR A 90 6.41 -23.45 4.78
C THR A 90 6.61 -22.74 3.45
N SER A 91 6.30 -21.45 3.40
CA SER A 91 6.48 -20.62 2.20
C SER A 91 7.96 -20.41 1.89
N PHE A 92 8.79 -20.23 2.91
CA PHE A 92 10.24 -20.12 2.76
C PHE A 92 10.86 -21.38 2.15
N LEU A 93 10.51 -22.58 2.66
CA LEU A 93 10.99 -23.86 2.13
C LEU A 93 10.53 -24.06 0.68
N GLY A 94 9.27 -23.78 0.38
CA GLY A 94 8.72 -23.87 -0.98
C GLY A 94 9.41 -22.91 -1.96
N ALA A 95 9.68 -21.67 -1.55
CA ALA A 95 10.39 -20.69 -2.35
C ALA A 95 11.84 -21.10 -2.60
N LYS A 96 12.55 -21.59 -1.59
CA LYS A 96 13.95 -22.04 -1.68
C LYS A 96 14.11 -23.23 -2.62
N ILE A 97 13.16 -24.18 -2.62
CA ILE A 97 13.20 -25.34 -3.52
C ILE A 97 12.97 -24.92 -4.98
N LYS A 98 12.15 -23.88 -5.22
CA LYS A 98 11.75 -23.46 -6.58
C LYS A 98 12.49 -22.20 -7.07
N ASP A 99 13.40 -21.65 -6.29
CA ASP A 99 14.08 -20.38 -6.57
C ASP A 99 13.10 -19.24 -6.95
N LYS A 100 11.97 -19.18 -6.23
CA LYS A 100 10.89 -18.20 -6.48
C LYS A 100 10.64 -17.36 -5.25
N TYR A 101 10.52 -16.04 -5.47
CA TYR A 101 10.21 -15.06 -4.44
C TYR A 101 8.74 -14.64 -4.53
N PHE A 102 7.86 -15.34 -3.79
CA PHE A 102 6.42 -15.13 -3.81
C PHE A 102 5.93 -13.83 -3.13
N PRO A 103 6.58 -13.28 -2.08
CA PRO A 103 6.05 -12.14 -1.35
C PRO A 103 5.70 -10.94 -2.22
N LEU A 104 6.48 -10.63 -3.25
CA LEU A 104 6.20 -9.52 -4.15
C LEU A 104 4.92 -9.73 -4.97
N ILE A 105 4.63 -10.97 -5.35
CA ILE A 105 3.39 -11.33 -6.06
C ILE A 105 2.21 -11.15 -5.11
N ASP A 106 2.32 -11.68 -3.88
CA ASP A 106 1.28 -11.61 -2.86
C ASP A 106 0.98 -10.15 -2.47
N ILE A 107 2.03 -9.34 -2.28
CA ILE A 107 1.90 -7.89 -2.01
C ILE A 107 1.22 -7.18 -3.18
N GLY A 108 1.54 -7.55 -4.43
CA GLY A 108 0.88 -7.00 -5.62
C GLY A 108 -0.62 -7.30 -5.63
N ILE A 109 -1.02 -8.52 -5.24
CA ILE A 109 -2.43 -8.92 -5.12
C ILE A 109 -3.13 -8.09 -4.03
N ALA A 110 -2.55 -7.99 -2.83
CA ALA A 110 -3.10 -7.19 -1.75
C ALA A 110 -3.24 -5.71 -2.13
N THR A 111 -2.24 -5.17 -2.83
CA THR A 111 -2.25 -3.78 -3.32
C THR A 111 -3.35 -3.55 -4.37
N ALA A 112 -3.61 -4.53 -5.24
CA ALA A 112 -4.73 -4.47 -6.17
C ALA A 112 -6.08 -4.43 -5.43
N HIS A 113 -6.23 -5.22 -4.37
CA HIS A 113 -7.42 -5.18 -3.50
C HIS A 113 -7.60 -3.80 -2.86
N ILE A 114 -6.53 -3.19 -2.34
CA ILE A 114 -6.58 -1.83 -1.78
C ILE A 114 -7.11 -0.83 -2.80
N THR A 115 -6.56 -0.81 -4.02
CA THR A 115 -6.93 0.19 -5.02
C THR A 115 -8.34 0.00 -5.55
N LEU A 116 -8.80 -1.24 -5.72
CA LEU A 116 -10.17 -1.55 -6.14
C LEU A 116 -11.17 -1.22 -5.02
N ALA A 117 -10.83 -1.52 -3.77
CA ALA A 117 -11.67 -1.15 -2.63
C ALA A 117 -11.75 0.37 -2.47
N ALA A 118 -10.65 1.11 -2.63
CA ALA A 118 -10.66 2.56 -2.62
C ALA A 118 -11.60 3.13 -3.69
N GLU A 119 -11.53 2.64 -4.92
CA GLU A 119 -12.42 3.03 -6.01
C GLU A 119 -13.89 2.76 -5.67
N SER A 120 -14.19 1.58 -5.08
CA SER A 120 -15.57 1.23 -4.68
C SER A 120 -16.12 2.15 -3.59
N GLU A 121 -15.26 2.74 -2.77
CA GLU A 121 -15.60 3.73 -1.74
C GLU A 121 -15.62 5.17 -2.28
N GLY A 122 -15.44 5.37 -3.58
CA GLY A 122 -15.39 6.68 -4.23
C GLY A 122 -14.12 7.47 -3.93
N LEU A 123 -13.01 6.78 -3.66
CA LEU A 123 -11.70 7.37 -3.37
C LEU A 123 -10.72 7.09 -4.50
N GLY A 124 -10.10 8.14 -5.02
CA GLY A 124 -9.00 8.02 -5.96
C GLY A 124 -7.74 7.46 -5.29
N SER A 125 -6.96 6.68 -6.01
CA SER A 125 -5.73 6.09 -5.50
C SER A 125 -4.61 6.07 -6.54
N CYS A 126 -3.36 6.04 -6.06
CA CYS A 126 -2.19 5.82 -6.90
C CYS A 126 -1.16 4.98 -6.13
N ILE A 127 -0.51 4.06 -6.82
CA ILE A 127 0.59 3.27 -6.26
C ILE A 127 1.91 3.94 -6.68
N PRO A 128 2.57 4.69 -5.80
CA PRO A 128 3.91 5.19 -6.09
C PRO A 128 4.89 4.01 -5.99
N VAL A 129 5.36 3.53 -7.13
CA VAL A 129 6.40 2.50 -7.18
C VAL A 129 7.75 3.21 -7.06
N SER A 130 8.06 3.78 -5.90
CA SER A 130 9.42 4.15 -5.57
C SER A 130 9.89 3.24 -4.45
N TYR A 131 10.89 2.42 -4.74
CA TYR A 131 11.67 1.77 -3.71
C TYR A 131 12.43 2.86 -2.95
N THR A 132 11.75 3.55 -2.05
CA THR A 132 12.44 4.18 -0.97
C THR A 132 12.89 3.06 -0.06
N HIS A 133 14.15 2.66 -0.21
CA HIS A 133 14.86 2.13 0.93
C HIS A 133 14.86 3.25 1.97
N LEU A 134 13.80 3.38 2.72
CA LEU A 134 13.85 3.96 4.05
C LEU A 134 14.69 2.99 4.86
N ARG A 135 16.00 3.00 4.61
CA ARG A 135 16.94 2.43 5.56
C ARG A 135 16.63 3.15 6.86
N ALA A 136 16.25 2.39 7.87
CA ALA A 136 16.18 2.80 9.25
C ALA A 136 17.58 3.24 9.76
N HIS A 137 18.18 4.25 9.12
CA HIS A 137 19.42 4.85 9.57
C HIS A 137 19.20 5.84 10.71
N GLU A 138 17.95 6.20 10.99
CA GLU A 138 17.65 7.16 12.06
C GLU A 138 17.30 6.52 13.41
N THR A 139 17.12 5.20 13.49
CA THR A 139 16.84 4.53 14.77
C THR A 139 18.08 4.04 15.52
N ARG A 140 19.28 4.27 15.00
CA ARG A 140 20.54 3.89 15.69
C ARG A 140 21.26 5.02 16.43
N SER A 141 20.73 6.23 16.44
CA SER A 141 21.37 7.37 17.11
C SER A 141 20.77 7.74 18.47
N ASN A 142 19.81 6.95 19.00
CA ASN A 142 19.21 7.19 20.31
C ASN A 142 19.11 5.89 21.14
N LEU A 143 20.24 5.20 21.34
CA LEU A 143 20.45 4.27 22.45
C LEU A 143 21.81 4.51 23.04
#